data_8f6161d7dae53c357009b11ed0b5c6df
#
_entry.id   8f6161d7dae53c357009b11ed0b5c6df
#
_cell.length_a   1.000
_cell.length_b   1.000
_cell.length_c   1.000
_cell.angle_alpha   90.00
_cell.angle_beta   90.00
_cell.angle_gamma   90.00
#
_symmetry.space_group_name_H-M   'P 1'
#
loop_
_entity.id
_entity.type
_entity.pdbx_description
1 polymer ?
#
loop_
_entity_poly.entity_id
_entity_poly.type
_entity_poly.pdbx_seq_one_letter_code
_entity_poly.pdbx_strand_id
1 'polypeptide(L)'
;MRGSLVSREIIADSVECVMHSERFDALVTFAGCDKSLPGMLMAAARVNLPSAFLYGGSILPGHYKDQALDIVSVFEAVGACAAGTLSENELGEIEKRACPTEGSCAGMFTANTMSSIAEAIGMALPGSASPPAVDRRRDDYAYE
;
A
#
# COMPACT_ATOMS: atom_id res chain seq x y z
N MET A 1 0.35 -7.16 -15.89
CA MET A 1 0.59 -5.82 -15.29
C MET A 1 0.64 -4.63 -16.27
N ARG A 2 0.25 -4.80 -17.54
CA ARG A 2 0.34 -3.71 -18.54
C ARG A 2 -0.52 -2.48 -18.22
N GLY A 3 -1.66 -2.63 -17.53
CA GLY A 3 -2.51 -1.52 -17.11
C GLY A 3 -2.14 -0.85 -15.78
N SER A 4 -1.16 -1.40 -15.07
CA SER A 4 -0.83 -0.98 -13.70
C SER A 4 -0.23 0.44 -13.63
N LEU A 5 0.66 0.79 -14.54
CA LEU A 5 1.25 2.13 -14.59
C LEU A 5 0.24 3.18 -15.05
N VAL A 6 -0.61 2.83 -16.02
CA VAL A 6 -1.66 3.73 -16.53
C VAL A 6 -2.66 4.10 -15.43
N SER A 7 -2.96 3.19 -14.50
CA SER A 7 -3.88 3.47 -13.40
C SER A 7 -3.39 4.56 -12.44
N ARG A 8 -2.08 4.77 -12.31
CA ARG A 8 -1.51 5.87 -11.53
C ARG A 8 -1.88 7.23 -12.11
N GLU A 9 -1.79 7.36 -13.43
CA GLU A 9 -2.23 8.58 -14.14
C GLU A 9 -3.72 8.81 -13.97
N ILE A 10 -4.55 7.77 -14.15
CA ILE A 10 -6.00 7.88 -13.98
C ILE A 10 -6.37 8.34 -12.57
N ILE A 11 -5.69 7.82 -11.55
CA ILE A 11 -5.88 8.25 -10.15
C ILE A 11 -5.51 9.73 -10.00
N ALA A 12 -4.34 10.12 -10.50
CA ALA A 12 -3.89 11.51 -10.44
C ALA A 12 -4.85 12.46 -11.17
N ASP A 13 -5.26 12.12 -12.38
CA ASP A 13 -6.18 12.90 -13.21
C ASP A 13 -7.56 13.03 -12.54
N SER A 14 -8.06 11.97 -11.91
CA SER A 14 -9.35 12.01 -11.22
C SER A 14 -9.34 12.96 -10.03
N VAL A 15 -8.29 12.95 -9.22
CA VAL A 15 -8.12 13.88 -8.09
C VAL A 15 -7.96 15.31 -8.59
N GLU A 16 -7.11 15.53 -9.57
CA GLU A 16 -6.87 16.85 -10.17
C GLU A 16 -8.18 17.43 -10.75
N CYS A 17 -8.96 16.62 -11.45
CA CYS A 17 -10.26 17.02 -12.00
C CYS A 17 -11.21 17.49 -10.89
N VAL A 18 -11.35 16.76 -9.81
CA VAL A 18 -12.21 17.12 -8.68
C VAL A 18 -11.71 18.40 -8.00
N MET A 19 -10.40 18.50 -7.71
CA MET A 19 -9.81 19.66 -7.06
C MET A 19 -10.08 20.95 -7.82
N HIS A 20 -9.91 20.91 -9.15
CA HIS A 20 -10.15 22.09 -10.00
C HIS A 20 -11.64 22.40 -10.20
N SER A 21 -12.48 21.37 -10.35
CA SER A 21 -13.93 21.56 -10.58
C SER A 21 -14.62 22.17 -9.35
N GLU A 22 -14.28 21.66 -8.18
CA GLU A 22 -14.86 22.09 -6.91
C GLU A 22 -14.12 23.28 -6.27
N ARG A 23 -12.96 23.65 -6.82
CA ARG A 23 -12.13 24.77 -6.34
C ARG A 23 -11.73 24.63 -4.86
N PHE A 24 -11.27 23.42 -4.48
CA PHE A 24 -10.77 23.18 -3.13
C PHE A 24 -9.42 23.87 -2.90
N ASP A 25 -9.20 24.31 -1.66
CA ASP A 25 -8.00 25.06 -1.25
C ASP A 25 -6.90 24.18 -0.66
N ALA A 26 -7.21 22.94 -0.31
CA ALA A 26 -6.27 21.99 0.29
C ALA A 26 -6.68 20.55 -0.02
N LEU A 27 -5.73 19.63 0.11
CA LEU A 27 -5.90 18.21 -0.21
C LEU A 27 -5.36 17.32 0.90
N VAL A 28 -6.17 16.39 1.39
CA VAL A 28 -5.71 15.28 2.21
C VAL A 28 -5.87 14.00 1.40
N THR A 29 -4.78 13.24 1.23
CA THR A 29 -4.78 11.98 0.50
C THR A 29 -4.50 10.81 1.42
N PHE A 30 -5.27 9.73 1.23
CA PHE A 30 -5.08 8.47 1.92
C PHE A 30 -4.86 7.36 0.90
N ALA A 31 -3.79 6.58 1.06
CA ALA A 31 -3.46 5.54 0.10
C ALA A 31 -2.79 4.32 0.75
N GLY A 32 -3.05 3.14 0.20
CA GLY A 32 -2.54 1.87 0.73
C GLY A 32 -2.01 0.88 -0.32
N CYS A 33 -1.85 1.29 -1.59
CA CYS A 33 -1.46 0.36 -2.66
C CYS A 33 -0.46 0.98 -3.63
N ASP A 34 0.27 0.13 -4.36
CA ASP A 34 1.31 0.49 -5.34
C ASP A 34 0.85 1.39 -6.49
N LYS A 35 -0.46 1.54 -6.70
CA LYS A 35 -1.05 2.45 -7.68
C LYS A 35 -1.53 3.74 -7.02
N SER A 36 -2.23 3.62 -5.89
CA SER A 36 -2.82 4.77 -5.21
C SER A 36 -1.77 5.67 -4.55
N LEU A 37 -0.70 5.13 -3.94
CA LEU A 37 0.33 5.97 -3.35
C LEU A 37 0.98 6.91 -4.37
N PRO A 38 1.60 6.41 -5.47
CA PRO A 38 2.19 7.31 -6.45
C PRO A 38 1.14 8.18 -7.14
N GLY A 39 -0.06 7.67 -7.43
CA GLY A 39 -1.13 8.46 -8.04
C GLY A 39 -1.56 9.65 -7.20
N MET A 40 -1.73 9.47 -5.88
CA MET A 40 -2.05 10.56 -4.95
C MET A 40 -0.92 11.57 -4.79
N LEU A 41 0.33 11.12 -4.73
CA LEU A 41 1.49 12.02 -4.68
C LEU A 41 1.65 12.82 -5.98
N MET A 42 1.38 12.20 -7.14
CA MET A 42 1.35 12.89 -8.43
C MET A 42 0.26 13.96 -8.46
N ALA A 43 -0.95 13.63 -7.97
CA ALA A 43 -2.04 14.59 -7.88
C ALA A 43 -1.67 15.78 -6.99
N ALA A 44 -1.16 15.53 -5.79
CA ALA A 44 -0.73 16.57 -4.86
C ALA A 44 0.32 17.50 -5.50
N ALA A 45 1.30 16.93 -6.23
CA ALA A 45 2.31 17.69 -6.93
C ALA A 45 1.74 18.55 -8.09
N ARG A 46 0.75 18.00 -8.83
CA ARG A 46 0.12 18.70 -9.96
C ARG A 46 -0.80 19.84 -9.53
N VAL A 47 -1.63 19.61 -8.52
CA VAL A 47 -2.55 20.66 -8.03
C VAL A 47 -1.80 21.77 -7.29
N ASN A 48 -0.63 21.48 -6.73
CA ASN A 48 0.26 22.44 -6.05
C ASN A 48 -0.48 23.28 -4.98
N LEU A 49 -1.32 22.63 -4.20
CA LEU A 49 -2.03 23.20 -3.06
C LEU A 49 -1.48 22.60 -1.75
N PRO A 50 -1.75 23.23 -0.59
CA PRO A 50 -1.44 22.63 0.69
C PRO A 50 -1.98 21.20 0.74
N SER A 51 -1.08 20.22 0.95
CA SER A 51 -1.46 18.81 0.86
C SER A 51 -0.83 18.00 1.99
N ALA A 52 -1.59 17.07 2.56
CA ALA A 52 -1.11 16.07 3.49
C ALA A 52 -1.31 14.67 2.89
N PHE A 53 -0.32 13.81 3.07
CA PHE A 53 -0.39 12.43 2.60
C PHE A 53 -0.33 11.47 3.78
N LEU A 54 -1.32 10.58 3.89
CA LEU A 54 -1.38 9.53 4.89
C LEU A 54 -1.31 8.14 4.23
N TYR A 55 -0.33 7.36 4.66
CA TYR A 55 -0.21 5.96 4.26
C TYR A 55 -1.08 5.06 5.14
N GLY A 56 -1.82 4.14 4.54
CA GLY A 56 -2.71 3.21 5.26
C GLY A 56 -2.01 2.11 6.06
N GLY A 57 -0.71 1.92 5.89
CA GLY A 57 0.06 0.90 6.60
C GLY A 57 0.14 -0.45 5.87
N SER A 58 1.10 -1.27 6.29
CA SER A 58 1.30 -2.61 5.75
C SER A 58 0.49 -3.65 6.52
N ILE A 59 0.17 -4.76 5.85
CA ILE A 59 -0.42 -5.95 6.44
C ILE A 59 0.59 -6.65 7.34
N LEU A 60 0.13 -7.33 8.40
CA LEU A 60 0.99 -8.19 9.19
C LEU A 60 1.30 -9.50 8.46
N PRO A 61 2.49 -10.09 8.67
CA PRO A 61 2.78 -11.43 8.17
C PRO A 61 1.88 -12.48 8.84
N GLY A 62 1.52 -13.50 8.07
CA GLY A 62 0.86 -14.69 8.61
C GLY A 62 1.85 -15.73 9.11
N HIS A 63 1.33 -16.88 9.57
CA HIS A 63 2.15 -17.99 10.06
C HIS A 63 1.57 -19.34 9.63
N TYR A 64 2.44 -20.24 9.20
CA TYR A 64 2.11 -21.63 8.92
C TYR A 64 3.31 -22.53 9.19
N LYS A 65 3.11 -23.61 9.97
CA LYS A 65 4.18 -24.57 10.35
C LYS A 65 5.44 -23.87 10.88
N ASP A 66 5.29 -22.94 11.83
CA ASP A 66 6.36 -22.15 12.45
C ASP A 66 7.15 -21.22 11.51
N GLN A 67 6.64 -20.98 10.30
CA GLN A 67 7.21 -20.04 9.35
C GLN A 67 6.32 -18.80 9.22
N ALA A 68 6.95 -17.63 9.18
CA ALA A 68 6.27 -16.40 8.83
C ALA A 68 5.95 -16.41 7.33
N LEU A 69 4.74 -15.98 6.99
CA LEU A 69 4.25 -15.95 5.60
C LEU A 69 3.94 -14.51 5.19
N ASP A 70 4.30 -14.18 3.97
CA ASP A 70 3.90 -12.97 3.29
C ASP A 70 3.37 -13.30 1.88
N ILE A 71 3.14 -12.27 1.07
CA ILE A 71 2.65 -12.45 -0.30
C ILE A 71 3.67 -13.18 -1.19
N VAL A 72 4.98 -13.06 -0.93
CA VAL A 72 6.01 -13.79 -1.68
C VAL A 72 5.92 -15.27 -1.40
N SER A 73 5.70 -15.65 -0.13
CA SER A 73 5.50 -17.05 0.28
C SER A 73 4.34 -17.70 -0.48
N VAL A 74 3.27 -16.96 -0.79
CA VAL A 74 2.14 -17.46 -1.59
C VAL A 74 2.58 -17.70 -3.04
N PHE A 75 3.33 -16.78 -3.65
CA PHE A 75 3.82 -16.96 -5.02
C PHE A 75 4.79 -18.15 -5.14
N GLU A 76 5.65 -18.33 -4.15
CA GLU A 76 6.55 -19.50 -4.07
C GLU A 76 5.76 -20.80 -3.92
N ALA A 77 4.72 -20.81 -3.08
CA ALA A 77 3.84 -21.96 -2.87
C ALA A 77 3.06 -22.32 -4.15
N VAL A 78 2.58 -21.32 -4.91
CA VAL A 78 1.94 -21.55 -6.22
C VAL A 78 2.92 -22.21 -7.19
N GLY A 79 4.16 -21.73 -7.25
CA GLY A 79 5.22 -22.32 -8.06
C GLY A 79 5.54 -23.75 -7.65
N ALA A 80 5.65 -24.02 -6.34
CA ALA A 80 5.92 -25.35 -5.79
C ALA A 80 4.76 -26.34 -6.06
N CYS A 81 3.51 -25.87 -5.97
CA CYS A 81 2.33 -26.65 -6.31
C CYS A 81 2.31 -27.00 -7.81
N ALA A 82 2.58 -26.04 -8.67
CA ALA A 82 2.67 -26.27 -10.11
C ALA A 82 3.81 -27.26 -10.50
N ALA A 83 4.90 -27.26 -9.74
CA ALA A 83 6.00 -28.22 -9.90
C ALA A 83 5.73 -29.61 -9.26
N GLY A 84 4.58 -29.79 -8.57
CA GLY A 84 4.20 -31.04 -7.91
C GLY A 84 4.96 -31.33 -6.59
N THR A 85 5.65 -30.33 -6.02
CA THR A 85 6.40 -30.46 -4.77
C THR A 85 5.59 -30.02 -3.52
N LEU A 86 4.46 -29.35 -3.74
CA LEU A 86 3.51 -28.94 -2.72
C LEU A 86 2.11 -29.41 -3.11
N SER A 87 1.33 -29.89 -2.17
CA SER A 87 -0.07 -30.29 -2.43
C SER A 87 -0.99 -29.07 -2.54
N GLU A 88 -2.10 -29.20 -3.29
CA GLU A 88 -3.14 -28.17 -3.38
C GLU A 88 -3.75 -27.83 -2.02
N ASN A 89 -3.87 -28.81 -1.12
CA ASN A 89 -4.36 -28.57 0.24
C ASN A 89 -3.41 -27.68 1.06
N GLU A 90 -2.10 -27.91 0.95
CA GLU A 90 -1.09 -27.06 1.62
C GLU A 90 -1.05 -25.67 1.01
N LEU A 91 -1.15 -25.55 -0.31
CA LEU A 91 -1.27 -24.25 -0.97
C LEU A 91 -2.48 -23.49 -0.42
N GLY A 92 -3.65 -24.12 -0.33
CA GLY A 92 -4.86 -23.51 0.23
C GLY A 92 -4.71 -23.07 1.69
N GLU A 93 -3.95 -23.80 2.52
CA GLU A 93 -3.65 -23.37 3.90
C GLU A 93 -2.68 -22.17 3.95
N ILE A 94 -1.70 -22.13 3.08
CA ILE A 94 -0.78 -20.99 2.97
C ILE A 94 -1.53 -19.74 2.51
N GLU A 95 -2.34 -19.83 1.46
CA GLU A 95 -3.16 -18.72 0.95
C GLU A 95 -4.07 -18.11 2.01
N LYS A 96 -4.73 -18.93 2.82
CA LYS A 96 -5.63 -18.47 3.90
C LYS A 96 -4.90 -17.74 5.03
N ARG A 97 -3.62 -18.00 5.23
CA ARG A 97 -2.86 -17.55 6.41
C ARG A 97 -1.81 -16.50 6.13
N ALA A 98 -1.42 -16.30 4.87
CA ALA A 98 -0.30 -15.44 4.50
C ALA A 98 -0.55 -13.95 4.79
N CYS A 99 -1.79 -13.50 4.69
CA CYS A 99 -2.17 -12.08 4.82
C CYS A 99 -3.36 -11.91 5.77
N PRO A 100 -3.17 -12.04 7.09
CA PRO A 100 -4.26 -12.21 8.05
C PRO A 100 -4.96 -10.91 8.46
N THR A 101 -4.41 -9.74 8.14
CA THR A 101 -4.94 -8.43 8.57
C THR A 101 -5.20 -7.52 7.37
N GLU A 102 -5.68 -6.33 7.62
CA GLU A 102 -5.74 -5.24 6.65
C GLU A 102 -4.35 -4.64 6.38
N GLY A 103 -4.22 -3.92 5.28
CA GLY A 103 -3.02 -3.19 4.89
C GLY A 103 -2.51 -3.52 3.47
N SER A 104 -1.45 -2.83 3.06
CA SER A 104 -0.72 -3.11 1.84
C SER A 104 0.20 -4.32 2.01
N CYS A 105 0.87 -4.75 0.93
CA CYS A 105 1.85 -5.85 0.98
C CYS A 105 2.85 -5.68 2.11
N ALA A 106 3.16 -6.77 2.84
CA ALA A 106 4.07 -6.76 3.99
C ALA A 106 5.54 -6.48 3.63
N GLY A 107 5.94 -6.69 2.37
CA GLY A 107 7.31 -6.47 1.90
C GLY A 107 7.59 -5.01 1.50
N MET A 108 8.88 -4.67 1.38
CA MET A 108 9.35 -3.38 0.88
C MET A 108 9.20 -3.31 -0.65
N PHE A 109 7.97 -3.52 -1.14
CA PHE A 109 7.60 -3.35 -2.53
C PHE A 109 7.21 -1.88 -2.80
N THR A 110 6.42 -1.61 -3.82
CA THR A 110 6.09 -0.23 -4.20
C THR A 110 5.37 0.53 -3.09
N ALA A 111 4.39 -0.08 -2.41
CA ALA A 111 3.60 0.63 -1.40
C ALA A 111 4.47 1.13 -0.24
N ASN A 112 5.24 0.25 0.40
CA ASN A 112 6.11 0.62 1.52
C ASN A 112 7.28 1.52 1.08
N THR A 113 7.81 1.32 -0.13
CA THR A 113 8.84 2.20 -0.70
C THR A 113 8.29 3.60 -0.93
N MET A 114 7.10 3.74 -1.52
CA MET A 114 6.49 5.04 -1.78
C MET A 114 6.09 5.76 -0.49
N SER A 115 5.64 5.05 0.54
CA SER A 115 5.38 5.67 1.85
C SER A 115 6.67 6.22 2.48
N SER A 116 7.76 5.47 2.40
CA SER A 116 9.07 5.92 2.90
C SER A 116 9.60 7.12 2.11
N ILE A 117 9.40 7.13 0.79
CA ILE A 117 9.75 8.29 -0.05
C ILE A 117 8.90 9.50 0.33
N ALA A 118 7.59 9.33 0.52
CA ALA A 118 6.69 10.42 0.90
C ALA A 118 7.12 11.07 2.23
N GLU A 119 7.54 10.26 3.19
CA GLU A 119 8.11 10.75 4.45
C GLU A 119 9.45 11.47 4.22
N ALA A 120 10.36 10.88 3.44
CA ALA A 120 11.69 11.44 3.19
C ALA A 120 11.65 12.80 2.46
N ILE A 121 10.67 13.02 1.58
CA ILE A 121 10.48 14.29 0.87
C ILE A 121 9.55 15.29 1.58
N GLY A 122 9.09 14.95 2.80
CA GLY A 122 8.25 15.82 3.61
C GLY A 122 6.78 15.91 3.19
N MET A 123 6.28 14.97 2.39
CA MET A 123 4.86 14.87 1.99
C MET A 123 4.01 14.12 3.03
N ALA A 124 4.64 13.34 3.91
CA ALA A 124 3.99 12.62 4.99
C ALA A 124 4.67 12.95 6.34
N LEU A 125 3.95 12.73 7.43
CA LEU A 125 4.46 13.00 8.78
C LEU A 125 5.64 12.08 9.12
N PRO A 126 6.66 12.59 9.83
CA PRO A 126 7.79 11.78 10.27
C PRO A 126 7.36 10.56 11.10
N GLY A 127 7.87 9.38 10.76
CA GLY A 127 7.54 8.12 11.42
C GLY A 127 6.26 7.45 10.91
N SER A 128 5.47 8.10 10.05
CA SER A 128 4.20 7.56 9.55
C SER A 128 4.34 6.46 8.50
N ALA A 129 5.51 6.32 7.87
CA ALA A 129 5.72 5.34 6.81
C ALA A 129 5.77 3.87 7.30
N SER A 130 6.25 3.65 8.53
CA SER A 130 6.62 2.30 9.00
C SER A 130 5.55 1.51 9.75
N PRO A 131 4.64 2.12 10.55
CA PRO A 131 3.67 1.35 11.33
C PRO A 131 2.74 0.51 10.45
N PRO A 132 2.45 -0.76 10.84
CA PRO A 132 1.44 -1.57 10.16
C PRO A 132 0.03 -0.94 10.20
N ALA A 133 -0.87 -1.41 9.35
CA ALA A 133 -2.23 -0.87 9.28
C ALA A 133 -3.02 -1.02 10.59
N VAL A 134 -2.78 -2.10 11.33
CA VAL A 134 -3.42 -2.40 12.63
C VAL A 134 -2.77 -1.70 13.83
N ASP A 135 -1.72 -0.92 13.62
CA ASP A 135 -1.01 -0.21 14.70
C ASP A 135 -1.78 1.06 15.10
N ARG A 136 -2.01 1.25 16.40
CA ARG A 136 -2.74 2.42 16.94
C ARG A 136 -2.10 3.76 16.58
N ARG A 137 -0.81 3.79 16.34
CA ARG A 137 -0.13 5.00 15.84
C ARG A 137 -0.70 5.52 14.52
N ARG A 138 -1.45 4.68 13.76
CA ARG A 138 -2.16 5.15 12.57
C ARG A 138 -3.25 6.17 12.90
N ASP A 139 -3.96 5.95 14.00
CA ASP A 139 -4.97 6.89 14.47
C ASP A 139 -4.32 8.21 14.91
N ASP A 140 -3.18 8.13 15.64
CA ASP A 140 -2.44 9.30 16.07
C ASP A 140 -2.03 10.16 14.86
N TYR A 141 -1.42 9.58 13.84
CA TYR A 141 -1.03 10.29 12.60
C TYR A 141 -2.22 10.84 11.79
N ALA A 142 -3.40 10.29 11.96
CA ALA A 142 -4.61 10.81 11.31
C ALA A 142 -5.18 12.05 12.00
N TYR A 143 -4.82 12.27 13.28
CA TYR A 143 -5.23 13.42 14.07
C TYR A 143 -4.23 14.59 14.06
N GLU A 144 -2.97 14.33 13.72
CA GLU A 144 -1.93 15.36 13.58
C GLU A 144 -2.08 16.16 12.28
#